data_9b8510b77f977ce68cd0cc443347c95b
#
_entry.id   9b8510b77f977ce68cd0cc443347c95b
#
_cell.length_a   1.000
_cell.length_b   1.000
_cell.length_c   1.000
_cell.angle_alpha   90.00
_cell.angle_beta   90.00
_cell.angle_gamma   90.00
#
_symmetry.space_group_name_H-M   'P 1'
#
loop_
_entity.id
_entity.type
_entity.pdbx_description
1 polymer ?
#
loop_
_entity_poly.entity_id
_entity_poly.type
_entity_poly.pdbx_seq_one_letter_code
_entity_poly.pdbx_strand_id
1 'polypeptide(L)'
;GAAAQALDADFEGDACAQRRLLENQSEVAAGERSAYSNPTPSERKLKHGDVVKIDVFVTVGGYLSDTGRAVVIGEAGPRQREIWSRMQETLAALEAMIRPDARTSDLWRVFVESFERHGMAPALRFLGHGLGLSLHEEPFIAAHTDTALEAGMVVAIEPVYRADDGVGYHLEDNLIVTPTGVENMTSRFGPDLIVVG
;
A
#
# COMPACT_ATOMS: atom_id res chain seq x y z
N GLY A 1 22.59 -0.29 7.80
CA GLY A 1 23.80 -0.52 8.60
C GLY A 1 23.45 -1.08 9.96
N ALA A 2 23.36 -0.26 11.00
CA ALA A 2 23.17 -0.73 12.37
C ALA A 2 21.77 -1.34 12.67
N ALA A 3 20.72 -0.90 11.98
CA ALA A 3 19.37 -1.44 12.15
C ALA A 3 19.22 -2.86 11.56
N ALA A 4 19.88 -3.15 10.44
CA ALA A 4 19.84 -4.49 9.84
C ALA A 4 20.65 -5.54 10.62
N GLN A 5 21.71 -5.12 11.35
CA GLN A 5 22.51 -6.03 12.18
C GLN A 5 21.85 -6.35 13.53
N ALA A 6 20.93 -5.49 14.01
CA ALA A 6 20.16 -5.78 15.23
C ALA A 6 19.04 -6.82 14.98
N LEU A 7 18.62 -7.00 13.72
CA LEU A 7 17.56 -7.95 13.34
C LEU A 7 17.99 -9.42 13.38
N ASP A 8 19.28 -9.72 13.21
CA ASP A 8 19.78 -11.10 13.14
C ASP A 8 20.09 -11.75 14.50
N ALA A 9 20.11 -10.98 15.58
CA ALA A 9 20.61 -11.47 16.87
C ALA A 9 19.54 -12.01 17.83
N ASP A 10 18.24 -11.68 17.66
CA ASP A 10 17.19 -11.98 18.64
C ASP A 10 16.01 -12.80 18.09
N PHE A 11 16.18 -13.53 16.99
CA PHE A 11 15.07 -14.19 16.28
C PHE A 11 14.62 -15.54 16.85
N GLU A 12 15.16 -15.98 17.98
CA GLU A 12 14.70 -17.23 18.60
C GLU A 12 13.66 -16.96 19.71
N GLY A 13 12.39 -16.96 19.31
CA GLY A 13 11.32 -17.51 20.17
C GLY A 13 10.45 -16.56 20.99
N ASP A 14 10.45 -15.23 20.80
CA ASP A 14 9.53 -14.35 21.54
C ASP A 14 8.58 -13.56 20.63
N ALA A 15 7.29 -13.89 20.71
CA ALA A 15 6.23 -13.14 20.02
C ALA A 15 6.18 -11.64 20.40
N CYS A 16 6.73 -11.29 21.59
CA CYS A 16 6.88 -9.91 22.01
C CYS A 16 8.05 -9.22 21.30
N ALA A 17 9.14 -9.96 21.00
CA ALA A 17 10.26 -9.46 20.21
C ALA A 17 9.86 -9.24 18.74
N GLN A 18 9.06 -10.12 18.14
CA GLN A 18 8.50 -9.93 16.81
C GLN A 18 7.63 -8.67 16.73
N ARG A 19 6.82 -8.36 17.76
CA ARG A 19 6.06 -7.11 17.82
C ARG A 19 6.95 -5.86 17.87
N ARG A 20 8.07 -5.89 18.58
CA ARG A 20 9.03 -4.77 18.61
C ARG A 20 9.76 -4.57 17.31
N LEU A 21 9.98 -5.65 16.54
CA LEU A 21 10.65 -5.59 15.24
C LEU A 21 9.76 -4.95 14.15
N LEU A 22 8.44 -5.02 14.31
CA LEU A 22 7.47 -4.35 13.42
C LEU A 22 7.23 -2.87 13.81
N GLU A 23 7.74 -2.43 14.94
CA GLU A 23 7.66 -1.02 15.32
C GLU A 23 8.55 -0.16 14.41
N ASN A 24 7.93 0.61 13.51
CA ASN A 24 8.57 1.56 12.61
C ASN A 24 9.46 0.91 11.52
N GLN A 25 8.91 -0.02 10.77
CA GLN A 25 9.55 -0.52 9.55
C GLN A 25 9.14 0.31 8.34
N SER A 26 10.00 0.31 7.32
CA SER A 26 9.67 0.88 6.03
C SER A 26 10.36 0.11 4.92
N GLU A 27 9.65 -0.08 3.82
CA GLU A 27 10.19 -0.57 2.57
C GLU A 27 10.40 0.60 1.62
N VAL A 28 11.61 0.76 1.09
CA VAL A 28 11.95 1.83 0.16
C VAL A 28 12.62 1.25 -1.08
N ALA A 29 12.02 1.48 -2.22
CA ALA A 29 12.52 1.01 -3.51
C ALA A 29 12.46 2.10 -4.58
N ALA A 30 13.54 2.30 -5.33
CA ALA A 30 13.67 3.37 -6.29
C ALA A 30 13.97 2.88 -7.72
N GLY A 31 13.43 3.58 -8.72
CA GLY A 31 13.62 3.31 -10.13
C GLY A 31 13.16 1.88 -10.48
N GLU A 32 13.98 1.12 -11.19
CA GLU A 32 13.70 -0.26 -11.60
C GLU A 32 13.42 -1.22 -10.42
N ARG A 33 13.91 -0.90 -9.22
CA ARG A 33 13.66 -1.71 -8.03
C ARG A 33 12.28 -1.51 -7.44
N SER A 34 11.59 -0.41 -7.74
CA SER A 34 10.20 -0.17 -7.30
C SER A 34 9.21 -1.18 -7.86
N ALA A 35 9.57 -1.89 -8.94
CA ALA A 35 8.76 -2.95 -9.53
C ALA A 35 8.64 -4.21 -8.66
N TYR A 36 9.53 -4.41 -7.70
CA TYR A 36 9.46 -5.55 -6.76
C TYR A 36 8.55 -5.19 -5.58
N SER A 37 7.82 -6.19 -5.07
CA SER A 37 6.93 -5.98 -3.91
C SER A 37 7.75 -5.63 -2.67
N ASN A 38 8.68 -6.48 -2.25
CA ASN A 38 9.47 -6.35 -1.03
C ASN A 38 10.97 -6.43 -1.36
N PRO A 39 11.55 -5.39 -1.98
CA PRO A 39 12.96 -5.42 -2.35
C PRO A 39 13.86 -5.19 -1.15
N THR A 40 14.89 -6.00 -1.02
CA THR A 40 15.93 -5.78 -0.01
C THR A 40 16.64 -4.44 -0.23
N PRO A 41 17.11 -3.75 0.83
CA PRO A 41 17.91 -2.54 0.71
C PRO A 41 19.12 -2.73 -0.21
N SER A 42 19.57 -1.64 -0.89
CA SER A 42 20.71 -1.66 -1.78
C SER A 42 21.51 -0.36 -1.71
N GLU A 43 22.71 -0.38 -2.27
CA GLU A 43 23.59 0.80 -2.39
C GLU A 43 23.23 1.71 -3.59
N ARG A 44 22.13 1.41 -4.30
CA ARG A 44 21.65 2.23 -5.41
C ARG A 44 21.38 3.67 -4.95
N LYS A 45 21.99 4.62 -5.64
CA LYS A 45 21.74 6.04 -5.41
C LYS A 45 20.49 6.49 -6.16
N LEU A 46 19.72 7.38 -5.54
CA LEU A 46 18.57 8.03 -6.18
C LEU A 46 19.03 8.89 -7.35
N LYS A 47 18.25 8.93 -8.41
CA LYS A 47 18.47 9.74 -9.62
C LYS A 47 17.28 10.63 -9.86
N HIS A 48 17.51 11.78 -10.48
CA HIS A 48 16.44 12.65 -10.96
C HIS A 48 15.49 11.88 -11.89
N GLY A 49 14.19 12.00 -11.66
CA GLY A 49 13.13 11.28 -12.37
C GLY A 49 12.83 9.89 -11.79
N ASP A 50 13.58 9.38 -10.80
CA ASP A 50 13.23 8.12 -10.15
C ASP A 50 11.85 8.23 -9.47
N VAL A 51 11.03 7.20 -9.67
CA VAL A 51 9.91 6.90 -8.78
C VAL A 51 10.49 6.12 -7.60
N VAL A 52 10.16 6.56 -6.40
CA VAL A 52 10.49 5.87 -5.15
C VAL A 52 9.20 5.38 -4.53
N LYS A 53 9.05 4.08 -4.45
CA LYS A 53 8.01 3.42 -3.67
C LYS A 53 8.42 3.41 -2.21
N ILE A 54 7.54 3.88 -1.35
CA ILE A 54 7.74 3.93 0.09
C ILE A 54 6.53 3.28 0.73
N ASP A 55 6.79 2.32 1.60
CA ASP A 55 5.78 1.63 2.37
C ASP A 55 6.19 1.67 3.85
N VAL A 56 5.29 2.12 4.72
CA VAL A 56 5.63 2.48 6.11
C VAL A 56 4.67 1.82 7.08
N PHE A 57 5.24 1.04 7.98
CA PHE A 57 4.55 0.36 9.08
C PHE A 57 4.87 1.02 10.41
N VAL A 58 3.85 1.38 11.17
CA VAL A 58 4.00 1.99 12.50
C VAL A 58 3.11 1.27 13.50
N THR A 59 3.63 1.02 14.70
CA THR A 59 2.87 0.43 15.79
C THR A 59 2.64 1.45 16.90
N VAL A 60 1.38 1.65 17.28
CA VAL A 60 0.99 2.51 18.40
C VAL A 60 0.05 1.75 19.33
N GLY A 61 0.46 1.56 20.58
CA GLY A 61 -0.35 0.83 21.57
C GLY A 61 -0.64 -0.64 21.20
N GLY A 62 0.16 -1.23 20.32
CA GLY A 62 0.01 -2.60 19.80
C GLY A 62 -0.83 -2.70 18.53
N TYR A 63 -1.41 -1.60 18.03
CA TYR A 63 -2.10 -1.54 16.75
C TYR A 63 -1.15 -1.04 15.66
N LEU A 64 -1.24 -1.65 14.48
CA LEU A 64 -0.41 -1.30 13.33
C LEU A 64 -1.14 -0.35 12.37
N SER A 65 -0.35 0.46 11.67
CA SER A 65 -0.75 1.17 10.47
C SER A 65 0.11 0.71 9.30
N ASP A 66 -0.42 0.81 8.10
CA ASP A 66 0.22 0.43 6.85
C ASP A 66 -0.08 1.47 5.78
N THR A 67 0.95 2.13 5.22
CA THR A 67 0.71 3.24 4.30
C THR A 67 1.76 3.30 3.22
N GLY A 68 1.32 3.10 1.97
CA GLY A 68 2.18 3.13 0.79
C GLY A 68 2.02 4.40 -0.04
N ARG A 69 3.15 4.97 -0.48
CA ARG A 69 3.18 6.10 -1.42
C ARG A 69 4.29 5.94 -2.45
N ALA A 70 4.04 6.48 -3.64
CA ALA A 70 5.09 6.76 -4.59
C ALA A 70 5.45 8.25 -4.55
N VAL A 71 6.74 8.54 -4.60
CA VAL A 71 7.27 9.90 -4.74
C VAL A 71 8.19 9.97 -5.95
N VAL A 72 8.40 11.14 -6.52
CA VAL A 72 9.32 11.34 -7.65
C VAL A 72 10.45 12.26 -7.22
N ILE A 73 11.69 11.89 -7.58
CA ILE A 73 12.89 12.69 -7.30
C ILE A 73 13.08 13.74 -8.39
N GLY A 74 13.16 15.01 -8.01
CA GLY A 74 13.38 16.13 -8.90
C GLY A 74 12.12 16.60 -9.59
N GLU A 75 11.77 16.10 -10.76
CA GLU A 75 10.60 16.51 -11.55
C GLU A 75 9.79 15.31 -12.03
N ALA A 76 8.49 15.34 -11.79
CA ALA A 76 7.59 14.31 -12.29
C ALA A 76 7.20 14.58 -13.75
N GLY A 77 7.45 13.61 -14.62
CA GLY A 77 7.03 13.65 -16.02
C GLY A 77 5.52 13.48 -16.20
N PRO A 78 4.97 13.83 -17.40
CA PRO A 78 3.55 13.72 -17.69
C PRO A 78 3.02 12.28 -17.48
N ARG A 79 3.76 11.26 -17.92
CA ARG A 79 3.38 9.84 -17.76
C ARG A 79 3.27 9.44 -16.29
N GLN A 80 4.22 9.88 -15.44
CA GLN A 80 4.19 9.57 -14.02
C GLN A 80 2.96 10.17 -13.33
N ARG A 81 2.63 11.42 -13.67
CA ARG A 81 1.43 12.10 -13.17
C ARG A 81 0.14 11.42 -13.64
N GLU A 82 0.10 10.99 -14.90
CA GLU A 82 -1.04 10.28 -15.48
C GLU A 82 -1.27 8.93 -14.79
N ILE A 83 -0.22 8.12 -14.60
CA ILE A 83 -0.30 6.84 -13.88
C ILE A 83 -0.83 7.08 -12.47
N TRP A 84 -0.28 8.06 -11.75
CA TRP A 84 -0.71 8.37 -10.40
C TRP A 84 -2.18 8.81 -10.33
N SER A 85 -2.62 9.68 -11.23
CA SER A 85 -4.03 10.11 -11.33
C SER A 85 -4.98 8.91 -11.52
N ARG A 86 -4.64 7.98 -12.41
CA ARG A 86 -5.42 6.76 -12.65
C ARG A 86 -5.50 5.86 -11.41
N MET A 87 -4.40 5.74 -10.67
CA MET A 87 -4.38 5.00 -9.40
C MET A 87 -5.24 5.68 -8.35
N GLN A 88 -5.20 7.01 -8.24
CA GLN A 88 -6.05 7.79 -7.34
C GLN A 88 -7.54 7.66 -7.69
N GLU A 89 -7.90 7.73 -8.98
CA GLU A 89 -9.27 7.50 -9.44
C GLU A 89 -9.76 6.09 -9.07
N THR A 90 -8.88 5.09 -9.18
CA THR A 90 -9.18 3.71 -8.77
C THR A 90 -9.40 3.62 -7.26
N LEU A 91 -8.51 4.21 -6.45
CA LEU A 91 -8.65 4.20 -4.99
C LEU A 91 -9.94 4.89 -4.56
N ALA A 92 -10.27 6.06 -5.12
CA ALA A 92 -11.51 6.77 -4.83
C ALA A 92 -12.77 5.95 -5.18
N ALA A 93 -12.74 5.19 -6.28
CA ALA A 93 -13.84 4.30 -6.66
C ALA A 93 -13.99 3.13 -5.66
N LEU A 94 -12.89 2.61 -5.12
CA LEU A 94 -12.89 1.56 -4.09
C LEU A 94 -13.39 2.10 -2.76
N GLU A 95 -12.90 3.26 -2.31
CA GLU A 95 -13.38 3.90 -1.08
C GLU A 95 -14.88 4.13 -1.09
N ALA A 96 -15.43 4.58 -2.21
CA ALA A 96 -16.87 4.83 -2.35
C ALA A 96 -17.74 3.57 -2.18
N MET A 97 -17.15 2.38 -2.27
CA MET A 97 -17.84 1.10 -2.08
C MET A 97 -17.73 0.57 -0.65
N ILE A 98 -16.77 1.04 0.14
CA ILE A 98 -16.51 0.52 1.48
C ILE A 98 -17.60 0.97 2.45
N ARG A 99 -18.30 -0.02 2.98
CA ARG A 99 -19.38 0.12 3.95
C ARG A 99 -19.69 -1.25 4.56
N PRO A 100 -20.48 -1.34 5.63
CA PRO A 100 -20.98 -2.63 6.10
C PRO A 100 -21.69 -3.41 4.97
N ASP A 101 -21.50 -4.73 4.95
CA ASP A 101 -21.99 -5.69 3.95
C ASP A 101 -21.37 -5.58 2.54
N ALA A 102 -20.44 -4.64 2.28
CA ALA A 102 -19.65 -4.66 1.06
C ALA A 102 -18.80 -5.94 0.99
N ARG A 103 -18.76 -6.58 -0.19
CA ARG A 103 -18.03 -7.83 -0.38
C ARG A 103 -16.61 -7.58 -0.88
N THR A 104 -15.63 -8.28 -0.32
CA THR A 104 -14.23 -8.20 -0.79
C THR A 104 -14.10 -8.63 -2.25
N SER A 105 -14.93 -9.56 -2.73
CA SER A 105 -15.02 -9.95 -4.15
C SER A 105 -15.48 -8.81 -5.06
N ASP A 106 -16.40 -7.96 -4.61
CA ASP A 106 -16.84 -6.79 -5.38
C ASP A 106 -15.76 -5.72 -5.44
N LEU A 107 -15.05 -5.47 -4.34
CA LEU A 107 -13.90 -4.56 -4.33
C LEU A 107 -12.82 -5.03 -5.30
N TRP A 108 -12.47 -6.31 -5.27
CA TRP A 108 -11.52 -6.88 -6.23
C TRP A 108 -11.98 -6.70 -7.69
N ARG A 109 -13.24 -6.98 -7.98
CA ARG A 109 -13.81 -6.82 -9.33
C ARG A 109 -13.71 -5.37 -9.80
N VAL A 110 -14.10 -4.40 -8.97
CA VAL A 110 -14.03 -2.97 -9.32
C VAL A 110 -12.59 -2.50 -9.51
N PHE A 111 -11.65 -3.00 -8.72
CA PHE A 111 -10.23 -2.76 -8.91
C PHE A 111 -9.76 -3.19 -10.30
N VAL A 112 -10.04 -4.42 -10.70
CA VAL A 112 -9.66 -4.95 -12.02
C VAL A 112 -10.30 -4.15 -13.14
N GLU A 113 -11.62 -3.93 -13.08
CA GLU A 113 -12.37 -3.14 -14.07
C GLU A 113 -11.86 -1.70 -14.19
N SER A 114 -11.46 -1.08 -13.07
CA SER A 114 -10.90 0.27 -13.07
C SER A 114 -9.53 0.30 -13.75
N PHE A 115 -8.66 -0.65 -13.42
CA PHE A 115 -7.35 -0.75 -14.04
C PHE A 115 -7.46 -1.01 -15.54
N GLU A 116 -8.32 -1.94 -15.96
CA GLU A 116 -8.56 -2.24 -17.40
C GLU A 116 -9.05 -1.01 -18.18
N ARG A 117 -9.97 -0.22 -17.61
CA ARG A 117 -10.43 1.05 -18.22
C ARG A 117 -9.29 2.05 -18.45
N HIS A 118 -8.30 2.03 -17.60
CA HIS A 118 -7.10 2.87 -17.69
C HIS A 118 -5.97 2.25 -18.54
N GLY A 119 -6.19 1.06 -19.14
CA GLY A 119 -5.16 0.32 -19.85
C GLY A 119 -4.04 -0.20 -18.94
N MET A 120 -4.36 -0.41 -17.66
CA MET A 120 -3.47 -0.94 -16.64
C MET A 120 -3.84 -2.39 -16.31
N ALA A 121 -2.93 -3.12 -15.70
CA ALA A 121 -3.22 -4.44 -15.15
C ALA A 121 -2.73 -4.53 -13.71
N PRO A 122 -3.45 -5.25 -12.82
CA PRO A 122 -2.98 -5.52 -11.47
C PRO A 122 -1.60 -6.18 -11.48
N ALA A 123 -0.66 -5.63 -10.71
CA ALA A 123 0.66 -6.25 -10.55
C ALA A 123 0.61 -7.50 -9.66
N LEU A 124 -0.38 -7.57 -8.76
CA LEU A 124 -0.60 -8.66 -7.80
C LEU A 124 -2.04 -9.17 -7.92
N ARG A 125 -2.29 -10.39 -7.44
CA ARG A 125 -3.64 -10.95 -7.26
C ARG A 125 -4.22 -10.65 -5.87
N PHE A 126 -3.90 -9.50 -5.35
CA PHE A 126 -4.15 -9.02 -4.01
C PHE A 126 -4.33 -7.49 -4.08
N LEU A 127 -5.29 -6.96 -3.36
CA LEU A 127 -5.64 -5.54 -3.35
C LEU A 127 -5.53 -4.92 -1.96
N GLY A 128 -5.61 -5.73 -0.91
CA GLY A 128 -5.62 -5.20 0.43
C GLY A 128 -5.96 -6.25 1.49
N HIS A 129 -5.95 -5.83 2.73
CA HIS A 129 -6.11 -6.71 3.89
C HIS A 129 -6.70 -5.98 5.08
N GLY A 130 -7.18 -6.75 6.05
CA GLY A 130 -7.48 -6.26 7.39
C GLY A 130 -6.21 -5.83 8.11
N LEU A 131 -6.34 -4.85 8.97
CA LEU A 131 -5.24 -4.24 9.70
C LEU A 131 -5.65 -4.03 11.16
N GLY A 132 -4.76 -4.41 12.10
CA GLY A 132 -5.07 -4.28 13.52
C GLY A 132 -3.92 -4.68 14.41
N LEU A 133 -4.04 -5.83 15.07
CA LEU A 133 -2.97 -6.38 15.91
C LEU A 133 -1.92 -7.16 15.09
N SER A 134 -2.25 -7.49 13.86
CA SER A 134 -1.31 -8.01 12.85
C SER A 134 -1.23 -7.03 11.69
N LEU A 135 -0.09 -7.01 10.99
CA LEU A 135 0.09 -6.19 9.80
C LEU A 135 -0.89 -6.65 8.71
N HIS A 136 -1.00 -7.96 8.52
CA HIS A 136 -1.99 -8.55 7.63
C HIS A 136 -2.89 -9.47 8.45
N GLU A 137 -4.18 -9.18 8.44
CA GLU A 137 -5.21 -10.03 9.06
C GLU A 137 -6.46 -10.06 8.17
N GLU A 138 -7.44 -10.92 8.48
CA GLU A 138 -8.71 -10.93 7.76
C GLU A 138 -9.51 -9.62 8.00
N PRO A 139 -10.27 -9.16 6.99
CA PRO A 139 -10.52 -9.80 5.71
C PRO A 139 -9.42 -9.51 4.67
N PHE A 140 -8.99 -10.53 3.91
CA PHE A 140 -8.19 -10.28 2.71
C PHE A 140 -9.07 -9.86 1.54
N ILE A 141 -8.56 -8.93 0.71
CA ILE A 141 -9.22 -8.44 -0.50
C ILE A 141 -8.39 -8.90 -1.69
N ALA A 142 -8.80 -10.01 -2.29
CA ALA A 142 -8.03 -10.69 -3.33
C ALA A 142 -8.95 -11.39 -4.33
N ALA A 143 -8.37 -11.90 -5.42
CA ALA A 143 -9.09 -12.54 -6.51
C ALA A 143 -9.96 -13.77 -6.12
N HIS A 144 -9.76 -14.31 -4.92
CA HIS A 144 -10.38 -15.57 -4.46
C HIS A 144 -11.08 -15.44 -3.11
N THR A 145 -11.21 -14.23 -2.58
CA THR A 145 -11.87 -13.96 -1.29
C THR A 145 -13.26 -13.40 -1.51
N ASP A 146 -14.18 -13.70 -0.59
CA ASP A 146 -15.55 -13.19 -0.61
C ASP A 146 -16.08 -13.05 0.82
N THR A 147 -15.54 -12.08 1.55
CA THR A 147 -15.92 -11.75 2.93
C THR A 147 -16.73 -10.45 2.95
N ALA A 148 -17.78 -10.39 3.75
CA ALA A 148 -18.51 -9.15 4.00
C ALA A 148 -17.74 -8.26 4.98
N LEU A 149 -17.61 -6.97 4.67
CA LEU A 149 -17.06 -6.00 5.60
C LEU A 149 -18.05 -5.70 6.73
N GLU A 150 -17.54 -5.48 7.92
CA GLU A 150 -18.33 -5.12 9.09
C GLU A 150 -17.89 -3.76 9.66
N ALA A 151 -18.81 -3.04 10.25
CA ALA A 151 -18.49 -1.78 10.94
C ALA A 151 -17.45 -2.02 12.06
N GLY A 152 -16.43 -1.17 12.09
CA GLY A 152 -15.29 -1.28 13.00
C GLY A 152 -14.07 -2.00 12.41
N MET A 153 -14.19 -2.69 11.27
CA MET A 153 -13.03 -3.22 10.56
C MET A 153 -12.16 -2.08 10.05
N VAL A 154 -10.86 -2.26 10.15
CA VAL A 154 -9.85 -1.42 9.49
C VAL A 154 -9.24 -2.22 8.38
N VAL A 155 -9.16 -1.65 7.19
CA VAL A 155 -8.58 -2.28 6.02
C VAL A 155 -7.56 -1.36 5.37
N ALA A 156 -6.43 -1.92 4.94
CA ALA A 156 -5.51 -1.30 4.02
C ALA A 156 -5.97 -1.63 2.59
N ILE A 157 -6.06 -0.62 1.73
CA ILE A 157 -6.37 -0.77 0.31
C ILE A 157 -5.18 -0.26 -0.49
N GLU A 158 -4.52 -1.18 -1.20
CA GLU A 158 -3.18 -0.97 -1.76
C GLU A 158 -3.06 -1.32 -3.25
N PRO A 159 -3.65 -0.55 -4.16
CA PRO A 159 -3.39 -0.74 -5.58
C PRO A 159 -1.89 -0.62 -5.89
N VAL A 160 -1.33 -1.66 -6.49
CA VAL A 160 0.05 -1.70 -6.97
C VAL A 160 0.05 -1.82 -8.49
N TYR A 161 0.79 -0.96 -9.15
CA TYR A 161 0.95 -0.98 -10.59
C TYR A 161 2.41 -1.09 -11.01
N ARG A 162 2.69 -1.95 -11.98
CA ARG A 162 3.98 -2.03 -12.65
C ARG A 162 3.83 -1.54 -14.08
N ALA A 163 4.49 -0.42 -14.38
CA ALA A 163 4.47 0.16 -15.72
C ALA A 163 5.37 -0.62 -16.70
N ASP A 164 5.14 -0.42 -18.01
CA ASP A 164 5.86 -1.14 -19.08
C ASP A 164 7.36 -0.84 -19.10
N ASP A 165 7.78 0.29 -18.54
CA ASP A 165 9.18 0.67 -18.37
C ASP A 165 9.85 -0.02 -17.16
N GLY A 166 9.12 -0.89 -16.47
CA GLY A 166 9.61 -1.63 -15.32
C GLY A 166 9.62 -0.85 -14.01
N VAL A 167 8.95 0.32 -13.96
CA VAL A 167 8.81 1.12 -12.73
C VAL A 167 7.52 0.72 -12.01
N GLY A 168 7.60 0.56 -10.70
CA GLY A 168 6.48 0.24 -9.82
C GLY A 168 5.94 1.46 -9.10
N TYR A 169 4.62 1.49 -8.93
CA TYR A 169 3.89 2.49 -8.15
C TYR A 169 3.08 1.78 -7.07
N HIS A 170 3.04 2.36 -5.89
CA HIS A 170 2.27 1.89 -4.76
C HIS A 170 1.48 3.06 -4.19
N LEU A 171 0.19 2.86 -4.01
CA LEU A 171 -0.72 3.80 -3.36
C LEU A 171 -1.54 3.01 -2.38
N GLU A 172 -1.50 3.39 -1.10
CA GLU A 172 -2.14 2.63 -0.04
C GLU A 172 -2.70 3.55 1.03
N ASP A 173 -3.95 3.33 1.39
CA ASP A 173 -4.64 4.03 2.45
C ASP A 173 -5.24 3.08 3.49
N ASN A 174 -5.22 3.52 4.74
CA ASN A 174 -5.92 2.87 5.85
C ASN A 174 -7.33 3.44 5.98
N LEU A 175 -8.31 2.56 5.90
CA LEU A 175 -9.72 2.87 5.86
C LEU A 175 -10.45 2.17 7.01
N ILE A 176 -11.22 2.92 7.81
CA ILE A 176 -12.10 2.34 8.81
C ILE A 176 -13.53 2.23 8.27
N VAL A 177 -14.11 1.05 8.34
CA VAL A 177 -15.51 0.82 8.01
C VAL A 177 -16.38 1.40 9.12
N THR A 178 -17.11 2.48 8.82
CA THR A 178 -18.05 3.10 9.79
C THR A 178 -19.43 2.45 9.68
N PRO A 179 -20.35 2.69 10.61
CA PRO A 179 -21.73 2.17 10.51
C PRO A 179 -22.48 2.57 9.22
N THR A 180 -22.05 3.64 8.56
CA THR A 180 -22.76 4.21 7.38
C THR A 180 -21.88 4.41 6.15
N GLY A 181 -20.63 4.00 6.18
CA GLY A 181 -19.69 4.18 5.06
C GLY A 181 -18.25 3.92 5.47
N VAL A 182 -17.35 4.83 5.12
CA VAL A 182 -15.91 4.71 5.33
C VAL A 182 -15.31 6.01 5.85
N GLU A 183 -14.24 5.92 6.62
CA GLU A 183 -13.36 7.04 6.99
C GLU A 183 -11.93 6.72 6.55
N ASN A 184 -11.33 7.61 5.76
CA ASN A 184 -9.93 7.49 5.35
C ASN A 184 -9.02 8.14 6.39
N MET A 185 -8.26 7.33 7.13
CA MET A 185 -7.35 7.78 8.19
C MET A 185 -6.05 8.38 7.65
N THR A 186 -5.72 8.14 6.37
CA THR A 186 -4.49 8.59 5.71
C THR A 186 -4.72 9.71 4.68
N SER A 187 -5.92 10.28 4.62
CA SER A 187 -6.33 11.33 3.69
C SER A 187 -5.47 12.60 3.69
N ARG A 188 -4.71 12.84 4.78
CA ARG A 188 -3.81 14.01 4.91
C ARG A 188 -2.70 14.09 3.87
N PHE A 189 -2.37 12.98 3.21
CA PHE A 189 -1.33 12.96 2.16
C PHE A 189 -1.80 13.61 0.86
N GLY A 190 -3.11 13.84 0.70
CA GLY A 190 -3.69 14.41 -0.52
C GLY A 190 -3.59 13.50 -1.74
N PRO A 191 -4.23 13.87 -2.85
CA PRO A 191 -4.27 13.05 -4.06
C PRO A 191 -3.08 13.27 -5.00
N ASP A 192 -2.25 14.30 -4.78
CA ASP A 192 -1.20 14.68 -5.71
C ASP A 192 0.03 13.77 -5.60
N LEU A 193 0.67 13.49 -6.75
CA LEU A 193 1.96 12.81 -6.77
C LEU A 193 3.01 13.69 -6.09
N ILE A 194 3.60 13.16 -5.03
CA ILE A 194 4.62 13.87 -4.25
C ILE A 194 5.91 13.99 -5.08
N VAL A 195 6.48 15.17 -5.12
CA VAL A 195 7.76 15.43 -5.79
C VAL A 195 8.74 16.01 -4.77
N VAL A 196 9.94 15.43 -4.72
CA VAL A 196 11.01 15.78 -3.79
C VAL A 196 12.22 16.24 -4.58
N GLY A 197 12.67 17.47 -4.39
CA GLY A 197 13.81 18.09 -5.07
C GLY A 197 15.00 18.36 -4.17
#